data_501b0cdb16fc50d4d05a0193535850bb
#
_entry.id   501b0cdb16fc50d4d05a0193535850bb
#
_cell.length_a   1.000
_cell.length_b   1.000
_cell.length_c   1.000
_cell.angle_alpha   90.00
_cell.angle_beta   90.00
_cell.angle_gamma   90.00
#
_symmetry.space_group_name_H-M   'P 1'
#
loop_
_entity.id
_entity.type
_entity.pdbx_description
1 polymer ?
#
loop_
_entity_poly.entity_id
_entity_poly.type
_entity_poly.pdbx_seq_one_letter_code
_entity_poly.pdbx_strand_id
1 'polypeptide(L)'
;MTSCGDDESVSVSREMYDELQQKYDMLKESVDGTLSANEQARMELNSIMVELNTISGRTMSLQKNVENGSGRDNRTTAEQISASISEIKRKLNAVPTSGADKQTLALVKNLQQTIALNEQEISRLNETIEKKNEQISTLDSELAETNQQLQNTLYQLQNSEMLNWVATGDELVYIADLLPDVKGHGNMKGVKKAKLDILRRAKDAYEQARKLGSEEASSKMEKADREYQSAYSR
;
A
#
# COMPACT_ATOMS: atom_id res chain seq x y z
N MET A 1 -107.03 26.14 -1.16
CA MET A 1 -106.24 25.71 -0.02
C MET A 1 -105.29 24.64 -0.44
N THR A 2 -104.07 24.96 -0.28
CA THR A 2 -102.96 24.23 0.26
C THR A 2 -102.07 23.67 -0.87
N SER A 3 -100.87 23.82 -0.91
CA SER A 3 -99.80 24.15 -0.01
C SER A 3 -98.52 24.05 -0.92
N CYS A 4 -97.95 25.16 -1.23
CA CYS A 4 -96.60 25.18 -1.77
C CYS A 4 -95.70 25.26 -0.54
N GLY A 5 -94.97 24.20 -0.31
CA GLY A 5 -94.05 24.24 0.84
C GLY A 5 -92.89 23.28 0.81
N ASP A 6 -92.68 22.50 -0.28
CA ASP A 6 -91.69 21.45 -0.22
C ASP A 6 -90.56 21.57 -1.27
N ASP A 7 -90.58 22.57 -2.16
CA ASP A 7 -89.63 22.64 -3.27
C ASP A 7 -88.29 23.37 -2.87
N GLU A 8 -88.37 24.35 -1.94
CA GLU A 8 -87.15 25.07 -1.51
C GLU A 8 -86.20 24.24 -0.62
N SER A 9 -86.77 23.41 0.23
CA SER A 9 -86.01 22.56 1.16
C SER A 9 -85.27 21.45 0.39
N VAL A 10 -85.87 20.96 -0.72
CA VAL A 10 -85.24 19.93 -1.57
C VAL A 10 -84.17 20.50 -2.44
N SER A 11 -84.34 21.72 -2.94
CA SER A 11 -83.32 22.36 -3.77
C SER A 11 -82.10 22.76 -2.99
N VAL A 12 -82.24 23.31 -1.78
CA VAL A 12 -81.15 23.63 -0.84
C VAL A 12 -80.43 22.36 -0.40
N SER A 13 -81.12 21.27 -0.15
CA SER A 13 -80.47 19.98 0.19
C SER A 13 -79.73 19.37 -0.97
N ARG A 14 -80.14 19.59 -2.20
CA ARG A 14 -79.44 19.09 -3.43
C ARG A 14 -78.13 19.86 -3.72
N GLU A 15 -78.18 21.19 -3.61
CA GLU A 15 -76.97 22.00 -3.71
C GLU A 15 -75.93 21.65 -2.63
N MET A 16 -76.37 21.46 -1.39
CA MET A 16 -75.48 20.99 -0.33
C MET A 16 -74.92 19.59 -0.55
N TYR A 17 -75.67 18.69 -1.19
CA TYR A 17 -75.25 17.38 -1.52
C TYR A 17 -74.20 17.42 -2.64
N ASP A 18 -74.40 18.19 -3.68
CA ASP A 18 -73.47 18.36 -4.80
C ASP A 18 -72.17 19.02 -4.32
N GLU A 19 -72.21 20.00 -3.44
CA GLU A 19 -71.03 20.60 -2.82
C GLU A 19 -70.26 19.61 -1.95
N LEU A 20 -70.96 18.80 -1.13
CA LEU A 20 -70.37 17.75 -0.31
C LEU A 20 -69.71 16.67 -1.17
N GLN A 21 -70.35 16.28 -2.29
CA GLN A 21 -69.80 15.32 -3.23
C GLN A 21 -68.53 15.84 -3.86
N GLN A 22 -68.49 17.10 -4.30
CA GLN A 22 -67.27 17.74 -4.84
C GLN A 22 -66.16 17.77 -3.81
N LYS A 23 -66.44 18.12 -2.54
CA LYS A 23 -65.44 18.10 -1.48
C LYS A 23 -64.92 16.70 -1.20
N TYR A 24 -65.80 15.68 -1.23
CA TYR A 24 -65.42 14.29 -1.08
C TYR A 24 -64.51 13.82 -2.21
N ASP A 25 -64.86 14.12 -3.46
CA ASP A 25 -64.06 13.72 -4.62
C ASP A 25 -62.68 14.40 -4.61
N MET A 26 -62.60 15.71 -4.28
CA MET A 26 -61.31 16.41 -4.11
C MET A 26 -60.48 15.83 -2.97
N LEU A 27 -61.12 15.49 -1.82
CA LEU A 27 -60.44 14.88 -0.70
C LEU A 27 -59.91 13.48 -1.06
N LYS A 28 -60.72 12.68 -1.77
CA LYS A 28 -60.34 11.36 -2.24
C LYS A 28 -59.15 11.42 -3.18
N GLU A 29 -59.15 12.32 -4.17
CA GLU A 29 -58.05 12.53 -5.08
C GLU A 29 -56.76 12.97 -4.35
N SER A 30 -56.88 13.86 -3.37
CA SER A 30 -55.77 14.28 -2.51
C SER A 30 -55.21 13.15 -1.68
N VAL A 31 -56.07 12.28 -1.10
CA VAL A 31 -55.64 11.11 -0.32
C VAL A 31 -54.95 10.07 -1.20
N ASP A 32 -55.53 9.76 -2.38
CA ASP A 32 -54.96 8.81 -3.33
C ASP A 32 -53.61 9.31 -3.84
N GLY A 33 -53.49 10.61 -4.14
CA GLY A 33 -52.23 11.24 -4.53
C GLY A 33 -51.14 11.16 -3.43
N THR A 34 -51.56 11.42 -2.17
CA THR A 34 -50.65 11.33 -0.99
C THR A 34 -50.19 9.88 -0.76
N LEU A 35 -51.10 8.91 -0.91
CA LEU A 35 -50.80 7.50 -0.74
C LEU A 35 -49.79 7.05 -1.79
N SER A 36 -50.01 7.38 -3.07
CA SER A 36 -49.10 7.07 -4.16
C SER A 36 -47.73 7.69 -3.97
N ALA A 37 -47.66 8.95 -3.53
CA ALA A 37 -46.38 9.62 -3.24
C ALA A 37 -45.61 8.93 -2.09
N ASN A 38 -46.30 8.49 -1.05
CA ASN A 38 -45.69 7.75 0.07
C ASN A 38 -45.15 6.39 -0.37
N GLU A 39 -45.89 5.66 -1.23
CA GLU A 39 -45.40 4.37 -1.77
C GLU A 39 -44.17 4.57 -2.64
N GLN A 40 -44.13 5.58 -3.48
CA GLN A 40 -42.98 5.91 -4.28
C GLN A 40 -41.75 6.29 -3.40
N ALA A 41 -41.97 7.15 -2.40
CA ALA A 41 -40.92 7.52 -1.45
C ALA A 41 -40.34 6.28 -0.74
N ARG A 42 -41.19 5.34 -0.32
CA ARG A 42 -40.75 4.08 0.32
C ARG A 42 -39.93 3.20 -0.63
N MET A 43 -40.32 3.10 -1.90
CA MET A 43 -39.53 2.35 -2.90
C MET A 43 -38.14 2.97 -3.09
N GLU A 44 -38.04 4.29 -3.21
CA GLU A 44 -36.76 5.01 -3.32
C GLU A 44 -35.90 4.84 -2.07
N LEU A 45 -36.48 4.94 -0.87
CA LEU A 45 -35.77 4.73 0.40
C LEU A 45 -35.26 3.29 0.55
N ASN A 46 -36.02 2.29 0.10
CA ASN A 46 -35.57 0.90 0.09
C ASN A 46 -34.39 0.70 -0.88
N SER A 47 -34.40 1.33 -2.05
CA SER A 47 -33.28 1.31 -2.97
C SER A 47 -32.02 1.93 -2.34
N ILE A 48 -32.17 3.09 -1.70
CA ILE A 48 -31.10 3.77 -0.96
C ILE A 48 -30.54 2.87 0.14
N MET A 49 -31.40 2.18 0.88
CA MET A 49 -30.98 1.26 1.95
C MET A 49 -30.13 0.10 1.41
N VAL A 50 -30.49 -0.48 0.27
CA VAL A 50 -29.70 -1.55 -0.38
C VAL A 50 -28.33 -1.04 -0.83
N GLU A 51 -28.30 0.14 -1.46
CA GLU A 51 -27.04 0.77 -1.87
C GLU A 51 -26.15 1.06 -0.65
N LEU A 52 -26.71 1.57 0.44
CA LEU A 52 -25.98 1.89 1.67
C LEU A 52 -25.42 0.64 2.36
N ASN A 53 -26.20 -0.46 2.38
CA ASN A 53 -25.70 -1.75 2.87
C ASN A 53 -24.52 -2.27 2.04
N THR A 54 -24.55 -2.08 0.74
CA THR A 54 -23.42 -2.42 -0.15
C THR A 54 -22.18 -1.59 0.17
N ILE A 55 -22.37 -0.29 0.41
CA ILE A 55 -21.27 0.60 0.83
C ILE A 55 -20.70 0.18 2.18
N SER A 56 -21.54 -0.12 3.16
CA SER A 56 -21.09 -0.58 4.47
C SER A 56 -20.23 -1.85 4.36
N GLY A 57 -20.63 -2.80 3.51
CA GLY A 57 -19.82 -4.00 3.21
C GLY A 57 -18.46 -3.66 2.58
N ARG A 58 -18.43 -2.71 1.65
CA ARG A 58 -17.17 -2.25 1.03
C ARG A 58 -16.26 -1.54 2.04
N THR A 59 -16.84 -0.73 2.93
CA THR A 59 -16.12 -0.04 4.01
C THR A 59 -15.48 -1.04 4.98
N MET A 60 -16.20 -2.07 5.39
CA MET A 60 -15.64 -3.15 6.23
C MET A 60 -14.49 -3.90 5.52
N SER A 61 -14.63 -4.15 4.21
CA SER A 61 -13.59 -4.78 3.42
C SER A 61 -12.34 -3.89 3.31
N LEU A 62 -12.53 -2.59 3.11
CA LEU A 62 -11.44 -1.62 3.10
C LEU A 62 -10.74 -1.56 4.46
N GLN A 63 -11.50 -1.50 5.55
CA GLN A 63 -10.94 -1.52 6.91
C GLN A 63 -10.03 -2.74 7.11
N LYS A 64 -10.50 -3.92 6.78
CA LYS A 64 -9.72 -5.16 6.87
C LYS A 64 -8.45 -5.11 6.03
N ASN A 65 -8.52 -4.56 4.82
CA ASN A 65 -7.35 -4.41 3.95
C ASN A 65 -6.32 -3.42 4.54
N VAL A 66 -6.79 -2.30 5.10
CA VAL A 66 -5.93 -1.31 5.77
C VAL A 66 -5.28 -1.90 7.01
N GLU A 67 -6.00 -2.66 7.83
CA GLU A 67 -5.47 -3.33 9.03
C GLU A 67 -4.40 -4.36 8.68
N ASN A 68 -4.65 -5.18 7.65
CA ASN A 68 -3.73 -6.24 7.21
C ASN A 68 -2.54 -5.73 6.38
N GLY A 69 -2.46 -4.44 6.07
CA GLY A 69 -1.42 -3.87 5.22
C GLY A 69 -1.49 -4.33 3.75
N SER A 70 -2.61 -4.96 3.36
CA SER A 70 -2.83 -5.43 1.99
C SER A 70 -3.60 -4.38 1.18
N GLY A 71 -3.02 -3.88 0.11
CA GLY A 71 -3.72 -3.10 -0.90
C GLY A 71 -3.04 -1.78 -1.29
N ARG A 72 -2.40 -1.80 -2.45
CA ARG A 72 -1.90 -0.57 -3.11
C ARG A 72 -3.02 0.40 -3.48
N ASP A 73 -4.27 -0.08 -3.58
CA ASP A 73 -5.43 0.68 -4.07
C ASP A 73 -6.39 1.11 -2.96
N ASN A 74 -5.96 1.06 -1.68
CA ASN A 74 -6.84 1.43 -0.56
C ASN A 74 -7.34 2.88 -0.65
N ARG A 75 -6.50 3.81 -1.11
CA ARG A 75 -6.85 5.22 -1.32
C ARG A 75 -7.94 5.36 -2.39
N THR A 76 -7.74 4.76 -3.56
CA THR A 76 -8.72 4.79 -4.66
C THR A 76 -10.06 4.17 -4.23
N THR A 77 -10.01 3.07 -3.46
CA THR A 77 -11.20 2.42 -2.93
C THR A 77 -11.94 3.34 -1.94
N ALA A 78 -11.23 4.02 -1.06
CA ALA A 78 -11.80 4.98 -0.11
C ALA A 78 -12.45 6.18 -0.83
N GLU A 79 -11.79 6.73 -1.84
CA GLU A 79 -12.33 7.80 -2.68
C GLU A 79 -13.62 7.38 -3.42
N GLN A 80 -13.66 6.16 -3.97
CA GLN A 80 -14.87 5.62 -4.61
C GLN A 80 -16.02 5.42 -3.62
N ILE A 81 -15.74 4.94 -2.41
CA ILE A 81 -16.74 4.80 -1.35
C ILE A 81 -17.28 6.17 -0.95
N SER A 82 -16.41 7.16 -0.76
CA SER A 82 -16.78 8.53 -0.43
C SER A 82 -17.68 9.15 -1.49
N ALA A 83 -17.36 8.98 -2.76
CA ALA A 83 -18.20 9.44 -3.88
C ALA A 83 -19.57 8.75 -3.88
N SER A 84 -19.63 7.44 -3.62
CA SER A 84 -20.88 6.69 -3.53
C SER A 84 -21.75 7.16 -2.36
N ILE A 85 -21.16 7.47 -1.21
CA ILE A 85 -21.87 8.03 -0.04
C ILE A 85 -22.47 9.40 -0.39
N SER A 86 -21.70 10.25 -1.06
CA SER A 86 -22.16 11.58 -1.48
C SER A 86 -23.35 11.49 -2.44
N GLU A 87 -23.33 10.53 -3.36
CA GLU A 87 -24.43 10.30 -4.29
C GLU A 87 -25.68 9.79 -3.56
N ILE A 88 -25.54 8.86 -2.62
CA ILE A 88 -26.65 8.38 -1.79
C ILE A 88 -27.24 9.52 -0.95
N LYS A 89 -26.41 10.36 -0.38
CA LYS A 89 -26.86 11.54 0.38
C LYS A 89 -27.66 12.49 -0.50
N ARG A 90 -27.24 12.70 -1.74
CA ARG A 90 -27.99 13.50 -2.72
C ARG A 90 -29.34 12.86 -3.05
N LYS A 91 -29.40 11.55 -3.30
CA LYS A 91 -30.64 10.80 -3.54
C LYS A 91 -31.59 10.92 -2.35
N LEU A 92 -31.08 10.69 -1.13
CA LEU A 92 -31.90 10.76 0.08
C LEU A 92 -32.51 12.15 0.30
N ASN A 93 -31.76 13.21 0.05
CA ASN A 93 -32.23 14.59 0.15
C ASN A 93 -33.27 14.95 -0.95
N ALA A 94 -33.30 14.19 -2.04
CA ALA A 94 -34.28 14.39 -3.11
C ALA A 94 -35.60 13.65 -2.86
N VAL A 95 -35.66 12.72 -1.89
CA VAL A 95 -36.90 12.00 -1.55
C VAL A 95 -37.93 12.97 -0.99
N PRO A 96 -39.18 13.04 -1.56
CA PRO A 96 -40.21 13.91 -1.07
C PRO A 96 -40.65 13.49 0.33
N THR A 97 -40.52 14.39 1.30
CA THR A 97 -40.96 14.17 2.67
C THR A 97 -42.20 14.96 3.06
N SER A 98 -42.69 15.82 2.16
CA SER A 98 -43.94 16.59 2.36
C SER A 98 -45.14 15.65 2.32
N GLY A 99 -45.88 15.59 3.43
CA GLY A 99 -47.01 14.66 3.59
C GLY A 99 -46.64 13.20 3.88
N ALA A 100 -45.33 12.92 4.07
CA ALA A 100 -44.85 11.58 4.41
C ALA A 100 -45.37 11.11 5.78
N ASP A 101 -45.68 9.82 5.91
CA ASP A 101 -46.08 9.21 7.15
C ASP A 101 -44.90 9.11 8.17
N LYS A 102 -45.26 8.85 9.45
CA LYS A 102 -44.27 8.74 10.52
C LYS A 102 -43.19 7.67 10.26
N GLN A 103 -43.57 6.57 9.60
CA GLN A 103 -42.63 5.47 9.29
C GLN A 103 -41.62 5.89 8.22
N THR A 104 -42.09 6.56 7.18
CA THR A 104 -41.24 7.12 6.11
C THR A 104 -40.26 8.14 6.69
N LEU A 105 -40.72 9.07 7.52
CA LEU A 105 -39.84 10.04 8.17
C LEU A 105 -38.81 9.40 9.11
N ALA A 106 -39.21 8.36 9.87
CA ALA A 106 -38.28 7.61 10.72
C ALA A 106 -37.22 6.90 9.89
N LEU A 107 -37.59 6.32 8.74
CA LEU A 107 -36.65 5.68 7.83
C LEU A 107 -35.64 6.67 7.25
N VAL A 108 -36.09 7.84 6.78
CA VAL A 108 -35.23 8.93 6.33
C VAL A 108 -34.20 9.30 7.40
N LYS A 109 -34.64 9.51 8.62
CA LYS A 109 -33.77 9.85 9.75
C LYS A 109 -32.72 8.75 10.03
N ASN A 110 -33.13 7.49 10.01
CA ASN A 110 -32.22 6.36 10.22
C ASN A 110 -31.18 6.28 9.12
N LEU A 111 -31.58 6.48 7.85
CA LEU A 111 -30.65 6.49 6.71
C LEU A 111 -29.66 7.66 6.79
N GLN A 112 -30.12 8.86 7.20
CA GLN A 112 -29.25 10.00 7.45
C GLN A 112 -28.19 9.70 8.52
N GLN A 113 -28.59 9.05 9.61
CA GLN A 113 -27.65 8.64 10.67
C GLN A 113 -26.63 7.62 10.16
N THR A 114 -27.09 6.62 9.40
CA THR A 114 -26.22 5.60 8.83
C THR A 114 -25.21 6.21 7.83
N ILE A 115 -25.66 7.16 7.02
CA ILE A 115 -24.78 7.93 6.11
C ILE A 115 -23.71 8.66 6.91
N ALA A 116 -24.09 9.39 7.96
CA ALA A 116 -23.15 10.15 8.79
C ALA A 116 -22.10 9.24 9.45
N LEU A 117 -22.51 8.05 9.93
CA LEU A 117 -21.58 7.07 10.49
C LEU A 117 -20.60 6.53 9.43
N ASN A 118 -21.06 6.24 8.21
CA ASN A 118 -20.18 5.80 7.13
C ASN A 118 -19.23 6.94 6.68
N GLU A 119 -19.69 8.19 6.60
CA GLU A 119 -18.83 9.35 6.31
C GLU A 119 -17.71 9.46 7.35
N GLN A 120 -18.02 9.32 8.63
CA GLN A 120 -17.04 9.38 9.72
C GLN A 120 -16.03 8.24 9.63
N GLU A 121 -16.48 7.01 9.38
CA GLU A 121 -15.61 5.86 9.29
C GLU A 121 -14.67 5.96 8.07
N ILE A 122 -15.16 6.41 6.91
CA ILE A 122 -14.32 6.64 5.73
C ILE A 122 -13.29 7.74 5.98
N SER A 123 -13.65 8.81 6.67
CA SER A 123 -12.68 9.86 7.04
C SER A 123 -11.55 9.28 7.91
N ARG A 124 -11.90 8.48 8.92
CA ARG A 124 -10.93 7.80 9.80
C ARG A 124 -10.03 6.84 9.03
N LEU A 125 -10.59 6.08 8.08
CA LEU A 125 -9.83 5.16 7.24
C LEU A 125 -8.86 5.91 6.31
N ASN A 126 -9.28 7.03 5.72
CA ASN A 126 -8.42 7.88 4.91
C ASN A 126 -7.20 8.39 5.70
N GLU A 127 -7.41 8.92 6.90
CA GLU A 127 -6.30 9.36 7.77
C GLU A 127 -5.33 8.20 8.09
N THR A 128 -5.87 7.01 8.31
CA THR A 128 -5.06 5.82 8.58
C THR A 128 -4.25 5.40 7.35
N ILE A 129 -4.86 5.45 6.17
CA ILE A 129 -4.20 5.16 4.89
C ILE A 129 -3.06 6.14 4.64
N GLU A 130 -3.29 7.44 4.85
CA GLU A 130 -2.26 8.47 4.69
C GLU A 130 -1.07 8.21 5.62
N LYS A 131 -1.31 7.98 6.91
CA LYS A 131 -0.24 7.67 7.88
C LYS A 131 0.56 6.42 7.49
N LYS A 132 -0.12 5.37 7.02
CA LYS A 132 0.58 4.15 6.56
C LYS A 132 1.40 4.40 5.30
N ASN A 133 0.92 5.20 4.38
CA ASN A 133 1.66 5.56 3.17
C ASN A 133 2.92 6.39 3.50
N GLU A 134 2.85 7.31 4.44
CA GLU A 134 4.01 8.05 4.96
C GLU A 134 5.04 7.09 5.60
N GLN A 135 4.58 6.14 6.42
CA GLN A 135 5.45 5.13 7.02
C GLN A 135 6.14 4.26 5.96
N ILE A 136 5.41 3.82 4.94
CA ILE A 136 5.98 3.04 3.82
C ILE A 136 7.05 3.85 3.11
N SER A 137 6.79 5.12 2.80
CA SER A 137 7.77 6.00 2.14
C SER A 137 9.04 6.19 2.97
N THR A 138 8.90 6.32 4.29
CA THR A 138 10.05 6.42 5.21
C THR A 138 10.86 5.13 5.22
N LEU A 139 10.19 3.97 5.34
CA LEU A 139 10.85 2.66 5.34
C LEU A 139 11.54 2.36 4.01
N ASP A 140 10.97 2.75 2.89
CA ASP A 140 11.59 2.60 1.56
C ASP A 140 12.89 3.43 1.47
N SER A 141 12.88 4.66 2.01
CA SER A 141 14.08 5.50 2.09
C SER A 141 15.16 4.88 2.98
N GLU A 142 14.80 4.41 4.17
CA GLU A 142 15.72 3.75 5.11
C GLU A 142 16.30 2.47 4.52
N LEU A 143 15.49 1.69 3.81
CA LEU A 143 15.94 0.49 3.11
C LEU A 143 16.95 0.82 2.00
N ALA A 144 16.69 1.86 1.22
CA ALA A 144 17.60 2.31 0.16
C ALA A 144 18.95 2.76 0.76
N GLU A 145 18.94 3.54 1.83
CA GLU A 145 20.14 3.98 2.54
C GLU A 145 20.93 2.79 3.11
N THR A 146 20.24 1.86 3.77
CA THR A 146 20.86 0.65 4.36
C THR A 146 21.51 -0.21 3.28
N ASN A 147 20.87 -0.37 2.12
CA ASN A 147 21.44 -1.10 0.99
C ASN A 147 22.70 -0.43 0.45
N GLN A 148 22.70 0.91 0.36
CA GLN A 148 23.89 1.65 -0.06
C GLN A 148 25.04 1.51 0.93
N GLN A 149 24.78 1.58 2.23
CA GLN A 149 25.77 1.38 3.30
C GLN A 149 26.33 -0.04 3.23
N LEU A 150 25.47 -1.05 3.03
CA LEU A 150 25.92 -2.43 2.88
C LEU A 150 26.85 -2.61 1.68
N GLN A 151 26.51 -2.06 0.52
CA GLN A 151 27.37 -2.11 -0.67
C GLN A 151 28.74 -1.45 -0.42
N ASN A 152 28.76 -0.28 0.21
CA ASN A 152 29.99 0.41 0.56
C ASN A 152 30.85 -0.42 1.53
N THR A 153 30.24 -1.04 2.51
CA THR A 153 30.94 -1.89 3.50
C THR A 153 31.53 -3.13 2.83
N LEU A 154 30.78 -3.77 1.92
CA LEU A 154 31.27 -4.91 1.14
C LEU A 154 32.46 -4.53 0.26
N TYR A 155 32.41 -3.37 -0.38
CA TYR A 155 33.51 -2.85 -1.19
C TYR A 155 34.76 -2.59 -0.34
N GLN A 156 34.61 -1.96 0.84
CA GLN A 156 35.71 -1.70 1.75
C GLN A 156 36.33 -3.01 2.29
N LEU A 157 35.50 -4.00 2.62
CA LEU A 157 35.98 -5.32 3.07
C LEU A 157 36.78 -6.02 1.97
N GLN A 158 36.25 -6.06 0.76
CA GLN A 158 36.92 -6.67 -0.40
C GLN A 158 38.27 -5.97 -0.68
N ASN A 159 38.30 -4.65 -0.61
CA ASN A 159 39.53 -3.88 -0.81
C ASN A 159 40.55 -4.13 0.30
N SER A 160 40.10 -4.21 1.55
CA SER A 160 40.97 -4.54 2.70
C SER A 160 41.55 -5.96 2.57
N GLU A 161 40.75 -6.92 2.18
CA GLU A 161 41.18 -8.31 1.97
C GLU A 161 42.21 -8.39 0.82
N MET A 162 41.96 -7.68 -0.26
CA MET A 162 42.90 -7.56 -1.38
C MET A 162 44.27 -7.02 -0.95
N LEU A 163 44.27 -5.92 -0.18
CA LEU A 163 45.50 -5.31 0.32
C LEU A 163 46.25 -6.24 1.28
N ASN A 164 45.56 -6.98 2.13
CA ASN A 164 46.15 -7.99 3.01
C ASN A 164 46.86 -9.09 2.23
N TRP A 165 46.27 -9.57 1.14
CA TRP A 165 46.93 -10.57 0.28
C TRP A 165 48.17 -10.03 -0.42
N VAL A 166 48.12 -8.76 -0.87
CA VAL A 166 49.32 -8.10 -1.45
C VAL A 166 50.44 -8.00 -0.41
N ALA A 167 50.12 -7.50 0.80
CA ALA A 167 51.05 -7.37 1.90
C ALA A 167 51.68 -8.73 2.30
N THR A 168 50.83 -9.77 2.40
CA THR A 168 51.28 -11.13 2.68
C THR A 168 52.28 -11.63 1.60
N GLY A 169 51.99 -11.37 0.34
CA GLY A 169 52.89 -11.70 -0.76
C GLY A 169 54.22 -10.96 -0.64
N ASP A 170 54.20 -9.65 -0.34
CA ASP A 170 55.39 -8.82 -0.17
C ASP A 170 56.27 -9.30 1.00
N GLU A 171 55.66 -9.62 2.13
CA GLU A 171 56.36 -10.18 3.29
C GLU A 171 57.04 -11.52 2.96
N LEU A 172 56.35 -12.40 2.25
CA LEU A 172 56.88 -13.69 1.85
C LEU A 172 58.05 -13.55 0.88
N VAL A 173 57.99 -12.63 -0.08
CA VAL A 173 59.08 -12.31 -0.98
C VAL A 173 60.27 -11.78 -0.18
N TYR A 174 60.04 -10.82 0.74
CA TYR A 174 61.08 -10.29 1.61
C TYR A 174 61.76 -11.38 2.45
N ILE A 175 61.00 -12.33 3.03
CA ILE A 175 61.55 -13.45 3.76
C ILE A 175 62.39 -14.36 2.85
N ALA A 176 61.93 -14.60 1.61
CA ALA A 176 62.70 -15.38 0.63
C ALA A 176 64.01 -14.74 0.28
N ASP A 177 64.06 -13.39 0.17
CA ASP A 177 65.28 -12.63 -0.15
C ASP A 177 66.32 -12.66 1.00
N LEU A 178 65.87 -12.81 2.23
CA LEU A 178 66.76 -12.98 3.37
C LEU A 178 67.50 -14.37 3.40
N LEU A 179 66.94 -15.35 2.69
CA LEU A 179 67.57 -16.66 2.56
C LEU A 179 68.73 -16.66 1.56
N PRO A 180 69.89 -17.20 1.89
CA PRO A 180 71.02 -17.19 0.97
C PRO A 180 70.77 -18.00 -0.29
N ASP A 181 71.30 -17.51 -1.45
CA ASP A 181 71.34 -18.24 -2.69
C ASP A 181 72.35 -19.36 -2.61
N VAL A 182 71.87 -20.58 -2.56
CA VAL A 182 72.72 -21.76 -2.40
C VAL A 182 73.10 -22.36 -3.75
N LYS A 183 74.41 -22.25 -4.08
CA LYS A 183 74.96 -22.95 -5.18
C LYS A 183 75.64 -24.26 -4.67
N GLY A 184 75.13 -25.43 -5.14
CA GLY A 184 75.80 -26.69 -4.90
C GLY A 184 75.06 -27.75 -4.11
N HIS A 185 75.67 -28.96 -4.10
CA HIS A 185 75.13 -30.16 -3.49
C HIS A 185 75.63 -30.28 -2.06
N GLY A 186 74.78 -30.41 -1.05
CA GLY A 186 75.20 -30.64 0.35
C GLY A 186 74.10 -30.27 1.36
N ASN A 187 74.53 -29.96 2.58
CA ASN A 187 73.66 -29.64 3.75
C ASN A 187 72.69 -28.46 3.54
N MET A 188 72.79 -27.75 2.41
CA MET A 188 71.96 -26.57 2.09
C MET A 188 70.72 -26.88 1.25
N LYS A 189 70.43 -28.14 0.92
CA LYS A 189 69.19 -28.52 0.22
C LYS A 189 67.92 -28.06 0.97
N GLY A 190 67.93 -28.02 2.29
CA GLY A 190 66.81 -27.54 3.12
C GLY A 190 66.54 -26.06 2.91
N VAL A 191 67.56 -25.21 2.81
CA VAL A 191 67.44 -23.76 2.59
C VAL A 191 66.85 -23.46 1.23
N LYS A 192 67.39 -24.13 0.18
CA LYS A 192 66.84 -24.01 -1.19
C LYS A 192 65.37 -24.39 -1.23
N LYS A 193 64.98 -25.53 -0.62
CA LYS A 193 63.61 -25.99 -0.55
C LYS A 193 62.74 -24.97 0.19
N ALA A 194 63.17 -24.43 1.32
CA ALA A 194 62.45 -23.40 2.08
C ALA A 194 62.19 -22.13 1.24
N LYS A 195 63.26 -21.64 0.54
CA LYS A 195 63.12 -20.47 -0.35
C LYS A 195 62.09 -20.71 -1.44
N LEU A 196 62.11 -21.84 -2.10
CA LEU A 196 61.12 -22.20 -3.14
C LEU A 196 59.70 -22.31 -2.61
N ASP A 197 59.52 -22.90 -1.42
CA ASP A 197 58.20 -23.02 -0.78
C ASP A 197 57.63 -21.65 -0.37
N ILE A 198 58.48 -20.73 0.11
CA ILE A 198 58.10 -19.36 0.45
C ILE A 198 57.69 -18.58 -0.81
N LEU A 199 58.50 -18.63 -1.87
CA LEU A 199 58.16 -17.94 -3.15
C LEU A 199 56.89 -18.49 -3.79
N ARG A 200 56.63 -19.78 -3.67
CA ARG A 200 55.37 -20.37 -4.12
C ARG A 200 54.17 -19.79 -3.33
N ARG A 201 54.26 -19.69 -2.02
CA ARG A 201 53.22 -19.08 -1.16
C ARG A 201 53.03 -17.60 -1.48
N ALA A 202 54.09 -16.86 -1.78
CA ALA A 202 53.98 -15.48 -2.22
C ALA A 202 53.18 -15.36 -3.52
N LYS A 203 53.45 -16.24 -4.49
CA LYS A 203 52.65 -16.30 -5.74
C LYS A 203 51.20 -16.60 -5.47
N ASP A 204 50.90 -17.57 -4.58
CA ASP A 204 49.53 -17.91 -4.18
C ASP A 204 48.83 -16.70 -3.57
N ALA A 205 49.51 -15.95 -2.69
CA ALA A 205 48.96 -14.71 -2.06
C ALA A 205 48.66 -13.64 -3.13
N TYR A 206 49.57 -13.37 -4.05
CA TYR A 206 49.31 -12.42 -5.15
C TYR A 206 48.20 -12.90 -6.08
N GLU A 207 48.05 -14.20 -6.30
CA GLU A 207 46.93 -14.73 -7.08
C GLU A 207 45.59 -14.48 -6.38
N GLN A 208 45.50 -14.60 -5.06
CA GLN A 208 44.29 -14.25 -4.32
C GLN A 208 43.97 -12.74 -4.43
N ALA A 209 45.01 -11.87 -4.26
CA ALA A 209 44.85 -10.42 -4.47
C ALA A 209 44.34 -10.09 -5.88
N ARG A 210 44.89 -10.76 -6.91
CA ARG A 210 44.47 -10.59 -8.30
C ARG A 210 43.03 -10.99 -8.52
N LYS A 211 42.57 -12.10 -7.93
CA LYS A 211 41.16 -12.53 -7.99
C LYS A 211 40.19 -11.51 -7.35
N LEU A 212 40.67 -10.74 -6.38
CA LEU A 212 39.94 -9.66 -5.72
C LEU A 212 40.04 -8.32 -6.49
N GLY A 213 40.77 -8.29 -7.62
CA GLY A 213 40.85 -7.12 -8.51
C GLY A 213 42.13 -6.29 -8.41
N SER A 214 43.20 -6.78 -7.74
CA SER A 214 44.47 -6.06 -7.66
C SER A 214 45.24 -6.13 -8.97
N GLU A 215 45.40 -5.01 -9.65
CA GLU A 215 46.25 -4.88 -10.84
C GLU A 215 47.74 -5.03 -10.47
N GLU A 216 48.14 -4.47 -9.33
CA GLU A 216 49.51 -4.53 -8.81
C GLU A 216 49.96 -5.98 -8.54
N ALA A 217 49.05 -6.83 -8.04
CA ALA A 217 49.34 -8.22 -7.72
C ALA A 217 49.82 -9.02 -8.96
N SER A 218 49.35 -8.68 -10.16
CA SER A 218 49.76 -9.34 -11.38
C SER A 218 51.24 -9.14 -11.67
N SER A 219 51.76 -7.92 -11.57
CA SER A 219 53.17 -7.59 -11.78
C SER A 219 54.06 -8.18 -10.67
N LYS A 220 53.61 -8.16 -9.42
CA LYS A 220 54.29 -8.76 -8.29
C LYS A 220 54.37 -10.28 -8.37
N MET A 221 53.33 -10.92 -8.86
CA MET A 221 53.31 -12.38 -9.09
C MET A 221 54.33 -12.78 -10.18
N GLU A 222 54.41 -12.03 -11.27
CA GLU A 222 55.42 -12.28 -12.31
C GLU A 222 56.85 -12.11 -11.79
N LYS A 223 57.10 -11.11 -10.91
CA LYS A 223 58.38 -10.94 -10.26
C LYS A 223 58.73 -12.14 -9.38
N ALA A 224 57.81 -12.55 -8.49
CA ALA A 224 58.00 -13.71 -7.63
C ALA A 224 58.21 -15.01 -8.42
N ASP A 225 57.56 -15.14 -9.59
CA ASP A 225 57.78 -16.29 -10.48
C ASP A 225 59.18 -16.30 -11.10
N ARG A 226 59.69 -15.15 -11.55
CA ARG A 226 61.09 -15.04 -12.04
C ARG A 226 62.07 -15.41 -10.94
N GLU A 227 61.89 -14.97 -9.71
CA GLU A 227 62.74 -15.31 -8.59
C GLU A 227 62.66 -16.82 -8.24
N TYR A 228 61.47 -17.41 -8.27
CA TYR A 228 61.28 -18.84 -8.12
C TYR A 228 62.04 -19.64 -9.17
N GLN A 229 61.92 -19.27 -10.46
CA GLN A 229 62.62 -19.94 -11.56
C GLN A 229 64.15 -19.80 -11.44
N SER A 230 64.62 -18.60 -11.04
CA SER A 230 66.05 -18.37 -10.77
C SER A 230 66.58 -19.23 -9.62
N ALA A 231 65.84 -19.33 -8.52
CA ALA A 231 66.20 -20.17 -7.39
C ALA A 231 66.11 -21.68 -7.70
N TYR A 232 65.21 -22.09 -8.58
CA TYR A 232 65.02 -23.47 -8.99
C TYR A 232 66.17 -23.96 -9.89
N SER A 233 66.63 -23.09 -10.82
CA SER A 233 67.66 -23.43 -11.82
C SER A 233 69.12 -23.39 -11.31
N ARG A 234 69.33 -22.75 -10.14
CA ARG A 234 70.64 -22.75 -9.46
C ARG A 234 70.81 -23.97 -8.58
#